data_e22afcc2e5b2389a4794ff3090736a0d
#
_entry.id   e22afcc2e5b2389a4794ff3090736a0d
#
_cell.length_a   1.000
_cell.length_b   1.000
_cell.length_c   1.000
_cell.angle_alpha   90.00
_cell.angle_beta   90.00
_cell.angle_gamma   90.00
#
_symmetry.space_group_name_H-M   'P 1'
#
loop_
_entity.id
_entity.type
_entity.pdbx_description
1 polymer ?
#
loop_
_entity_poly.entity_id
_entity_poly.type
_entity_poly.pdbx_seq_one_letter_code
_entity_poly.pdbx_strand_id
1 'polypeptide(L)'
;MDSLFILGKRGNVVVEKHWRQPLNRQIVDGFWAQVVAAERPGDVAPATMAVHHVLLHVLRSELCLVGAVGRDVPPLLTYELLHRIADMFELYFRELTEDALRDNFVTVYQLLDEMVDHGVPVHTEPNVLQQLVLEPGKMRSMVNAVTGGSQVGEELPQATLGSVPWRRENVRYNANELYVDIVEQLSAVVDGPRGRRE
;
A
#
# COMPACT_ATOMS: atom_id res chain seq x y z
N MET A 1 -5.66 -8.10 -1.40
CA MET A 1 -4.49 -8.33 -2.28
C MET A 1 -3.38 -8.96 -1.46
N ASP A 2 -2.75 -10.06 -1.95
CA ASP A 2 -1.73 -10.76 -1.16
C ASP A 2 -0.32 -10.21 -1.41
N SER A 3 -0.07 -9.84 -2.67
CA SER A 3 1.21 -9.26 -3.09
C SER A 3 1.00 -8.23 -4.20
N LEU A 4 1.91 -7.26 -4.23
CA LEU A 4 2.03 -6.27 -5.29
C LEU A 4 3.42 -6.39 -5.93
N PHE A 5 3.45 -6.37 -7.25
CA PHE A 5 4.67 -6.23 -8.04
C PHE A 5 4.51 -5.03 -8.96
N ILE A 6 5.52 -4.19 -9.04
CA ILE A 6 5.58 -3.12 -10.01
C ILE A 6 6.72 -3.44 -10.97
N LEU A 7 6.36 -3.60 -12.22
CA LEU A 7 7.27 -4.00 -13.29
C LEU A 7 7.62 -2.79 -14.15
N GLY A 8 8.89 -2.69 -14.48
CA GLY A 8 9.38 -1.74 -15.46
C GLY A 8 9.10 -2.16 -16.92
N LYS A 9 9.47 -1.33 -17.86
CA LYS A 9 9.30 -1.56 -19.32
C LYS A 9 9.81 -2.90 -19.82
N ARG A 10 10.82 -3.47 -19.18
CA ARG A 10 11.46 -4.73 -19.57
C ARG A 10 10.95 -5.92 -18.76
N GLY A 11 9.95 -5.73 -17.93
CA GLY A 11 9.43 -6.76 -17.02
C GLY A 11 10.27 -6.99 -15.77
N ASN A 12 11.30 -6.19 -15.55
CA ASN A 12 12.08 -6.23 -14.34
C ASN A 12 11.23 -5.74 -13.14
N VAL A 13 11.31 -6.45 -12.03
CA VAL A 13 10.62 -6.05 -10.81
C VAL A 13 11.33 -4.84 -10.20
N VAL A 14 10.63 -3.72 -10.13
CA VAL A 14 11.09 -2.46 -9.53
C VAL A 14 10.72 -2.40 -8.05
N VAL A 15 9.48 -2.76 -7.73
CA VAL A 15 8.96 -2.83 -6.36
C VAL A 15 8.25 -4.16 -6.17
N GLU A 16 8.47 -4.76 -5.00
CA GLU A 16 7.84 -6.00 -4.59
C GLU A 16 7.39 -5.88 -3.13
N LYS A 17 6.10 -6.07 -2.88
CA LYS A 17 5.54 -6.03 -1.52
C LYS A 17 4.61 -7.20 -1.28
N HIS A 18 4.77 -7.86 -0.14
CA HIS A 18 3.93 -8.97 0.29
C HIS A 18 3.29 -8.63 1.63
N TRP A 19 1.96 -8.73 1.72
CA TRP A 19 1.18 -8.54 2.96
C TRP A 19 0.81 -9.87 3.61
N ARG A 20 0.93 -10.95 2.82
CA ARG A 20 0.70 -12.33 3.28
C ARG A 20 1.94 -13.18 2.98
N GLN A 21 1.74 -14.39 2.50
CA GLN A 21 2.88 -15.24 2.16
C GLN A 21 3.64 -14.69 0.94
N PRO A 22 4.97 -14.67 0.99
CA PRO A 22 5.77 -14.26 -0.16
C PRO A 22 5.49 -15.15 -1.36
N LEU A 23 5.26 -14.55 -2.50
CA LEU A 23 5.06 -15.26 -3.77
C LEU A 23 6.38 -15.37 -4.52
N ASN A 24 6.57 -16.50 -5.20
CA ASN A 24 7.72 -16.68 -6.05
C ASN A 24 7.62 -15.76 -7.28
N ARG A 25 8.69 -15.07 -7.61
CA ARG A 25 8.80 -14.20 -8.81
C ARG A 25 8.45 -14.91 -10.11
N GLN A 26 8.62 -16.22 -10.19
CA GLN A 26 8.24 -17.01 -11.36
C GLN A 26 6.79 -16.80 -11.81
N ILE A 27 5.91 -16.43 -10.90
CA ILE A 27 4.51 -16.09 -11.21
C ILE A 27 4.45 -14.84 -12.08
N VAL A 28 5.26 -13.86 -11.76
CA VAL A 28 5.36 -12.59 -12.49
C VAL A 28 6.09 -12.78 -13.81
N ASP A 29 7.12 -13.60 -13.84
CA ASP A 29 7.84 -13.93 -15.08
C ASP A 29 6.90 -14.62 -16.10
N GLY A 30 6.06 -15.54 -15.63
CA GLY A 30 5.02 -16.18 -16.45
C GLY A 30 3.96 -15.19 -16.97
N PHE A 31 3.57 -14.22 -16.15
CA PHE A 31 2.69 -13.14 -16.58
C PHE A 31 3.37 -12.25 -17.62
N TRP A 32 4.61 -11.83 -17.37
CA TRP A 32 5.35 -10.98 -18.29
C TRP A 32 5.58 -11.63 -19.67
N ALA A 33 5.81 -12.93 -19.70
CA ALA A 33 5.90 -13.68 -20.94
C ALA A 33 4.61 -13.56 -21.78
N GLN A 34 3.44 -13.50 -21.15
CA GLN A 34 2.16 -13.27 -21.86
C GLN A 34 2.07 -11.81 -22.36
N VAL A 35 2.54 -10.85 -21.58
CA VAL A 35 2.58 -9.43 -21.99
C VAL A 35 3.46 -9.25 -23.22
N VAL A 36 4.62 -9.90 -23.25
CA VAL A 36 5.56 -9.84 -24.39
C VAL A 36 5.00 -10.55 -25.62
N ALA A 37 4.24 -11.64 -25.43
CA ALA A 37 3.62 -12.39 -26.52
C ALA A 37 2.41 -11.68 -27.14
N ALA A 38 1.82 -10.70 -26.43
CA ALA A 38 0.69 -9.93 -26.90
C ALA A 38 1.14 -8.90 -27.95
N GLU A 39 0.38 -8.74 -29.04
CA GLU A 39 0.69 -7.74 -30.07
C GLU A 39 0.61 -6.31 -29.54
N ARG A 40 -0.30 -6.08 -28.58
CA ARG A 40 -0.48 -4.80 -27.90
C ARG A 40 -0.65 -5.03 -26.40
N PRO A 41 -0.15 -4.13 -25.56
CA PRO A 41 -0.32 -4.23 -24.09
C PRO A 41 -1.79 -4.35 -23.64
N GLY A 42 -2.73 -3.78 -24.39
CA GLY A 42 -4.16 -3.86 -24.12
C GLY A 42 -4.81 -5.21 -24.49
N ASP A 43 -4.12 -6.08 -25.23
CA ASP A 43 -4.62 -7.40 -25.62
C ASP A 43 -4.40 -8.45 -24.52
N VAL A 44 -3.63 -8.12 -23.47
CA VAL A 44 -3.45 -8.98 -22.29
C VAL A 44 -4.73 -8.99 -21.47
N ALA A 45 -5.23 -10.19 -21.17
CA ALA A 45 -6.42 -10.32 -20.34
C ALA A 45 -6.22 -9.58 -19.00
N PRO A 46 -7.16 -8.74 -18.57
CA PRO A 46 -7.03 -7.93 -17.36
C PRO A 46 -6.84 -8.77 -16.10
N ALA A 47 -7.32 -10.02 -16.12
CA ALA A 47 -7.13 -11.01 -15.06
C ALA A 47 -6.49 -12.25 -15.65
N THR A 48 -5.36 -12.69 -15.09
CA THR A 48 -4.63 -13.88 -15.53
C THR A 48 -4.52 -14.87 -14.37
N MET A 49 -4.82 -16.15 -14.64
CA MET A 49 -4.64 -17.21 -13.65
C MET A 49 -3.18 -17.65 -13.59
N ALA A 50 -2.61 -17.67 -12.39
CA ALA A 50 -1.26 -18.15 -12.14
C ALA A 50 -1.25 -19.08 -10.92
N VAL A 51 -1.21 -20.39 -11.18
CA VAL A 51 -1.23 -21.48 -10.18
C VAL A 51 -2.45 -21.34 -9.25
N HIS A 52 -2.31 -20.76 -8.08
CA HIS A 52 -3.38 -20.58 -7.08
C HIS A 52 -3.76 -19.11 -6.86
N HIS A 53 -3.29 -18.20 -7.73
CA HIS A 53 -3.53 -16.79 -7.62
C HIS A 53 -4.13 -16.25 -8.92
N VAL A 54 -4.93 -15.22 -8.78
CA VAL A 54 -5.35 -14.38 -9.90
C VAL A 54 -4.46 -13.15 -9.91
N LEU A 55 -3.83 -12.88 -11.03
CA LEU A 55 -3.05 -11.68 -11.26
C LEU A 55 -3.93 -10.65 -11.97
N LEU A 56 -4.09 -9.52 -11.32
CA LEU A 56 -4.81 -8.36 -11.85
C LEU A 56 -3.78 -7.28 -12.13
N HIS A 57 -3.83 -6.65 -13.30
CA HIS A 57 -2.81 -5.67 -13.66
C HIS A 57 -3.39 -4.36 -14.18
N VAL A 58 -2.62 -3.31 -13.97
CA VAL A 58 -2.89 -1.96 -14.49
C VAL A 58 -1.62 -1.45 -15.13
N LEU A 59 -1.73 -1.00 -16.38
CA LEU A 59 -0.66 -0.30 -17.08
C LEU A 59 -0.81 1.19 -16.85
N ARG A 60 0.21 1.82 -16.32
CA ARG A 60 0.21 3.25 -16.07
C ARG A 60 1.57 3.84 -16.43
N SER A 61 1.58 4.82 -17.32
CA SER A 61 2.83 5.39 -17.87
C SER A 61 3.75 4.30 -18.43
N GLU A 62 4.88 4.06 -17.83
CA GLU A 62 5.87 3.07 -18.25
C GLU A 62 5.90 1.83 -17.35
N LEU A 63 5.02 1.76 -16.36
CA LEU A 63 5.02 0.73 -15.34
C LEU A 63 3.79 -0.16 -15.47
N CYS A 64 3.96 -1.42 -15.10
CA CYS A 64 2.88 -2.38 -14.95
C CYS A 64 2.74 -2.73 -13.47
N LEU A 65 1.64 -2.32 -12.86
CA LEU A 65 1.30 -2.69 -11.48
C LEU A 65 0.53 -4.01 -11.52
N VAL A 66 1.03 -5.03 -10.85
CA VAL A 66 0.44 -6.38 -10.82
C VAL A 66 0.07 -6.72 -9.38
N GLY A 67 -1.21 -6.86 -9.11
CA GLY A 67 -1.74 -7.34 -7.84
C GLY A 67 -2.04 -8.82 -7.89
N ALA A 68 -1.45 -9.61 -7.00
CA ALA A 68 -1.75 -11.03 -6.85
C ALA A 68 -2.79 -11.25 -5.75
N VAL A 69 -3.82 -12.05 -6.05
CA VAL A 69 -4.93 -12.37 -5.16
C VAL A 69 -5.13 -13.87 -5.11
N GLY A 70 -5.01 -14.46 -3.93
CA GLY A 70 -5.13 -15.93 -3.73
C GLY A 70 -6.50 -16.40 -3.23
N ARG A 71 -7.48 -15.48 -3.05
CA ARG A 71 -8.81 -15.80 -2.52
C ARG A 71 -9.89 -15.06 -3.28
N ASP A 72 -11.15 -15.38 -2.98
CA ASP A 72 -12.32 -14.68 -3.47
C ASP A 72 -12.37 -13.23 -2.93
N VAL A 73 -11.67 -12.36 -3.62
CA VAL A 73 -11.71 -10.91 -3.40
C VAL A 73 -12.36 -10.30 -4.64
N PRO A 74 -13.26 -9.34 -4.50
CA PRO A 74 -13.84 -8.66 -5.64
C PRO A 74 -12.73 -8.06 -6.52
N PRO A 75 -12.61 -8.44 -7.80
CA PRO A 75 -11.53 -7.93 -8.69
C PRO A 75 -11.51 -6.41 -8.78
N LEU A 76 -12.69 -5.79 -8.77
CA LEU A 76 -12.82 -4.34 -8.85
C LEU A 76 -12.15 -3.62 -7.67
N LEU A 77 -12.20 -4.20 -6.46
CA LEU A 77 -11.51 -3.64 -5.29
C LEU A 77 -9.98 -3.62 -5.51
N THR A 78 -9.45 -4.69 -6.09
CA THR A 78 -8.01 -4.75 -6.38
C THR A 78 -7.62 -3.78 -7.49
N TYR A 79 -8.43 -3.65 -8.53
CA TYR A 79 -8.18 -2.66 -9.60
C TYR A 79 -8.20 -1.24 -9.06
N GLU A 80 -9.21 -0.89 -8.27
CA GLU A 80 -9.31 0.45 -7.66
C GLU A 80 -8.09 0.72 -6.79
N LEU A 81 -7.66 -0.28 -6.00
CA LEU A 81 -6.47 -0.14 -5.17
C LEU A 81 -5.20 0.08 -6.00
N LEU A 82 -5.01 -0.67 -7.11
CA LEU A 82 -3.86 -0.49 -8.00
C LEU A 82 -3.86 0.92 -8.63
N HIS A 83 -5.02 1.41 -9.05
CA HIS A 83 -5.16 2.77 -9.55
C HIS A 83 -4.84 3.81 -8.47
N ARG A 84 -5.36 3.65 -7.25
CA ARG A 84 -5.06 4.54 -6.12
C ARG A 84 -3.57 4.56 -5.76
N ILE A 85 -2.91 3.41 -5.80
CA ILE A 85 -1.45 3.34 -5.59
C ILE A 85 -0.72 4.13 -6.69
N ALA A 86 -1.09 3.95 -7.95
CA ALA A 86 -0.48 4.68 -9.05
C ALA A 86 -0.71 6.19 -8.93
N ASP A 87 -1.95 6.63 -8.67
CA ASP A 87 -2.30 8.04 -8.49
C ASP A 87 -1.51 8.67 -7.33
N MET A 88 -1.31 7.91 -6.25
CA MET A 88 -0.55 8.36 -5.09
C MET A 88 0.93 8.54 -5.41
N PHE A 89 1.51 7.61 -6.16
CA PHE A 89 2.90 7.74 -6.60
C PHE A 89 3.09 8.90 -7.56
N GLU A 90 2.15 9.15 -8.50
CA GLU A 90 2.16 10.33 -9.36
C GLU A 90 2.09 11.63 -8.53
N LEU A 91 1.28 11.66 -7.49
CA LEU A 91 1.16 12.81 -6.59
C LEU A 91 2.47 13.10 -5.85
N TYR A 92 3.14 12.06 -5.31
CA TYR A 92 4.35 12.20 -4.51
C TYR A 92 5.61 12.44 -5.33
N PHE A 93 5.72 11.80 -6.48
CA PHE A 93 6.95 11.81 -7.29
C PHE A 93 6.83 12.66 -8.55
N ARG A 94 5.63 13.17 -8.87
CA ARG A 94 5.26 13.93 -10.07
C ARG A 94 5.27 13.13 -11.36
N GLU A 95 6.16 12.15 -11.45
CA GLU A 95 6.29 11.24 -12.61
C GLU A 95 6.31 9.81 -12.12
N LEU A 96 5.51 8.97 -12.76
CA LEU A 96 5.46 7.54 -12.46
C LEU A 96 6.44 6.80 -13.38
N THR A 97 7.72 6.83 -13.00
CA THR A 97 8.83 6.20 -13.72
C THR A 97 9.59 5.21 -12.85
N GLU A 98 10.34 4.31 -13.47
CA GLU A 98 11.18 3.33 -12.78
C GLU A 98 12.22 4.02 -11.90
N ASP A 99 12.88 5.07 -12.41
CA ASP A 99 13.91 5.82 -11.70
C ASP A 99 13.30 6.58 -10.51
N ALA A 100 12.12 7.21 -10.67
CA ALA A 100 11.45 7.90 -9.59
C ALA A 100 11.12 6.96 -8.41
N LEU A 101 10.68 5.72 -8.69
CA LEU A 101 10.41 4.74 -7.64
C LEU A 101 11.69 4.23 -6.98
N ARG A 102 12.76 4.02 -7.74
CA ARG A 102 14.06 3.59 -7.20
C ARG A 102 14.71 4.64 -6.32
N ASP A 103 14.70 5.88 -6.78
CA ASP A 103 15.32 6.99 -6.02
C ASP A 103 14.58 7.30 -4.73
N ASN A 104 13.29 6.97 -4.65
CA ASN A 104 12.42 7.24 -3.53
C ASN A 104 11.87 5.96 -2.86
N PHE A 105 12.58 4.84 -2.95
CA PHE A 105 12.08 3.53 -2.51
C PHE A 105 11.60 3.53 -1.05
N VAL A 106 12.20 4.29 -0.15
CA VAL A 106 11.78 4.41 1.25
C VAL A 106 10.36 4.96 1.33
N THR A 107 10.10 6.08 0.62
CA THR A 107 8.77 6.69 0.58
C THR A 107 7.75 5.79 -0.12
N VAL A 108 8.16 5.04 -1.15
CA VAL A 108 7.31 4.05 -1.81
C VAL A 108 6.82 2.99 -0.82
N TYR A 109 7.73 2.40 -0.03
CA TYR A 109 7.35 1.39 0.97
C TYR A 109 6.54 1.98 2.10
N GLN A 110 6.84 3.18 2.59
CA GLN A 110 6.03 3.87 3.59
C GLN A 110 4.59 4.10 3.10
N LEU A 111 4.42 4.58 1.86
CA LEU A 111 3.10 4.76 1.27
C LEU A 111 2.33 3.44 1.18
N LEU A 112 2.99 2.37 0.71
CA LEU A 112 2.36 1.06 0.61
C LEU A 112 1.96 0.49 1.98
N ASP A 113 2.75 0.75 3.03
CA ASP A 113 2.45 0.29 4.38
C ASP A 113 1.28 1.05 5.00
N GLU A 114 1.16 2.37 4.72
CA GLU A 114 0.02 3.16 5.18
C GLU A 114 -1.25 2.90 4.37
N MET A 115 -1.11 2.63 3.07
CA MET A 115 -2.26 2.40 2.19
C MET A 115 -2.91 1.04 2.39
N VAL A 116 -2.12 0.01 2.73
CA VAL A 116 -2.58 -1.38 2.71
C VAL A 116 -2.12 -2.12 3.95
N ASP A 117 -3.05 -2.61 4.74
CA ASP A 117 -2.80 -3.48 5.87
C ASP A 117 -3.34 -4.89 5.60
N HIS A 118 -2.50 -5.93 5.79
CA HIS A 118 -2.82 -7.34 5.53
C HIS A 118 -3.50 -7.60 4.17
N GLY A 119 -3.18 -6.76 3.17
CA GLY A 119 -3.74 -6.86 1.81
C GLY A 119 -5.10 -6.19 1.62
N VAL A 120 -5.58 -5.46 2.63
CA VAL A 120 -6.83 -4.69 2.60
C VAL A 120 -6.50 -3.20 2.57
N PRO A 121 -7.15 -2.39 1.72
CA PRO A 121 -6.93 -0.95 1.70
C PRO A 121 -7.40 -0.31 3.01
N VAL A 122 -6.59 0.58 3.58
CA VAL A 122 -6.87 1.32 4.82
C VAL A 122 -6.94 2.81 4.54
N HIS A 123 -5.81 3.41 4.18
CA HIS A 123 -5.73 4.84 3.87
C HIS A 123 -5.44 5.04 2.39
N THR A 124 -6.42 5.51 1.64
CA THR A 124 -6.27 5.76 0.19
C THR A 124 -6.50 7.22 -0.18
N GLU A 125 -6.85 8.05 0.80
CA GLU A 125 -7.12 9.47 0.60
C GLU A 125 -5.83 10.29 0.59
N PRO A 126 -5.59 11.12 -0.45
CA PRO A 126 -4.37 11.91 -0.58
C PRO A 126 -4.07 12.79 0.64
N ASN A 127 -5.10 13.46 1.16
CA ASN A 127 -4.96 14.37 2.30
C ASN A 127 -4.49 13.65 3.58
N VAL A 128 -4.93 12.42 3.78
CA VAL A 128 -4.53 11.59 4.93
C VAL A 128 -3.09 11.14 4.75
N LEU A 129 -2.75 10.61 3.58
CA LEU A 129 -1.41 10.10 3.30
C LEU A 129 -0.34 11.21 3.34
N GLN A 130 -0.64 12.42 2.84
CA GLN A 130 0.28 13.55 2.93
C GLN A 130 0.57 14.00 4.38
N GLN A 131 -0.31 13.68 5.32
CA GLN A 131 -0.07 13.92 6.74
C GLN A 131 0.73 12.79 7.41
N LEU A 132 0.59 11.55 6.93
CA LEU A 132 1.25 10.36 7.48
C LEU A 132 2.65 10.15 6.90
N VAL A 133 2.83 10.41 5.62
CA VAL A 133 4.09 10.17 4.90
C VAL A 133 4.62 11.49 4.34
N LEU A 134 5.85 11.82 4.66
CA LEU A 134 6.50 13.03 4.17
C LEU A 134 6.88 12.90 2.69
N GLU A 135 6.62 13.97 1.93
CA GLU A 135 7.10 14.06 0.55
C GLU A 135 8.64 14.02 0.48
N PRO A 136 9.24 13.41 -0.55
CA PRO A 136 10.71 13.25 -0.64
C PRO A 136 11.50 14.56 -0.52
N GLY A 137 10.97 15.66 -1.04
CA GLY A 137 11.59 16.99 -0.93
C GLY A 137 11.65 17.50 0.50
N LYS A 138 10.63 17.25 1.29
CA LYS A 138 10.56 17.62 2.70
C LYS A 138 11.47 16.74 3.55
N MET A 139 11.54 15.43 3.25
CA MET A 139 12.44 14.51 3.91
C MET A 139 13.91 14.89 3.69
N ARG A 140 14.32 15.24 2.47
CA ARG A 140 15.67 15.68 2.16
C ARG A 140 16.03 16.99 2.88
N SER A 141 15.07 17.92 3.01
CA SER A 141 15.23 19.16 3.78
C SER A 141 15.45 18.87 5.26
N MET A 142 14.72 17.93 5.85
CA MET A 142 14.90 17.53 7.26
C MET A 142 16.26 16.87 7.51
N VAL A 143 16.69 15.96 6.65
CA VAL A 143 18.02 15.31 6.77
C VAL A 143 19.13 16.35 6.70
N ASN A 144 19.05 17.33 5.79
CA ASN A 144 20.02 18.40 5.70
C ASN A 144 20.01 19.33 6.93
N ALA A 145 18.85 19.54 7.56
CA ALA A 145 18.72 20.31 8.80
C ALA A 145 19.35 19.56 10.00
N VAL A 146 19.21 18.22 10.04
CA VAL A 146 19.81 17.37 11.09
C VAL A 146 21.31 17.33 11.01
N THR A 147 21.89 17.25 9.80
CA THR A 147 23.35 17.31 9.61
C THR A 147 23.92 18.70 9.84
N GLY A 148 23.10 19.75 9.84
CA GLY A 148 23.45 21.14 10.09
C GLY A 148 23.27 21.65 11.53
N GLY A 149 22.96 20.79 12.51
CA GLY A 149 22.96 21.14 13.95
C GLY A 149 21.72 21.92 14.44
N SER A 150 20.60 21.88 13.76
CA SER A 150 19.32 22.40 14.26
C SER A 150 18.49 21.29 14.89
N GLN A 151 17.93 21.59 16.06
CA GLN A 151 17.04 20.70 16.81
C GLN A 151 15.92 20.19 15.91
N VAL A 152 15.92 18.88 15.68
CA VAL A 152 14.74 18.20 15.12
C VAL A 152 13.72 18.17 16.25
N GLY A 153 12.74 19.06 16.17
CA GLY A 153 11.52 18.87 16.94
C GLY A 153 10.88 17.59 16.43
N GLU A 154 10.77 16.59 17.28
CA GLU A 154 9.94 15.40 17.06
C GLU A 154 8.46 15.82 17.06
N GLU A 155 8.04 16.60 16.06
CA GLU A 155 6.63 16.80 15.81
C GLU A 155 6.16 15.59 14.99
N LEU A 156 5.53 14.65 15.68
CA LEU A 156 4.74 13.60 15.04
C LEU A 156 3.73 14.26 14.07
N PRO A 157 3.50 13.69 12.89
CA PRO A 157 2.49 14.19 11.96
C PRO A 157 1.17 14.44 12.69
N GLN A 158 0.56 15.60 12.49
CA GLN A 158 -0.69 15.97 13.19
C GLN A 158 -1.82 14.95 13.03
N ALA A 159 -1.80 14.15 11.96
CA ALA A 159 -2.76 13.08 11.74
C ALA A 159 -2.59 11.91 12.73
N THR A 160 -1.38 11.65 13.22
CA THR A 160 -1.12 10.62 14.24
C THR A 160 -1.56 11.09 15.63
N LEU A 161 -1.54 12.40 15.83
CA LEU A 161 -1.99 13.07 17.06
C LEU A 161 -3.36 13.72 16.86
N GLY A 162 -4.25 13.13 16.08
CA GLY A 162 -5.54 13.69 15.74
C GLY A 162 -6.09 14.54 16.88
N SER A 163 -6.40 15.82 16.61
CA SER A 163 -6.99 16.70 17.60
C SER A 163 -8.28 16.04 18.08
N VAL A 164 -8.27 15.57 19.33
CA VAL A 164 -9.43 14.94 19.93
C VAL A 164 -10.51 16.02 20.04
N PRO A 165 -11.65 15.92 19.31
CA PRO A 165 -12.58 17.05 19.15
C PRO A 165 -13.17 17.54 20.48
N TRP A 166 -13.11 16.73 21.52
CA TRP A 166 -13.63 17.04 22.86
C TRP A 166 -12.57 17.57 23.83
N ARG A 167 -11.27 17.59 23.44
CA ARG A 167 -10.18 18.08 24.28
C ARG A 167 -9.54 19.34 23.71
N ARG A 168 -9.47 20.38 24.53
CA ARG A 168 -8.75 21.62 24.15
C ARG A 168 -7.25 21.36 24.13
N GLU A 169 -6.55 21.99 23.23
CA GLU A 169 -5.09 21.96 23.17
C GLU A 169 -4.47 22.56 24.43
N ASN A 170 -3.31 22.04 24.84
CA ASN A 170 -2.51 22.53 25.98
C ASN A 170 -3.17 22.44 27.36
N VAL A 171 -4.14 21.58 27.56
CA VAL A 171 -4.72 21.33 28.89
C VAL A 171 -3.72 20.55 29.74
N ARG A 172 -3.34 21.13 30.88
CA ARG A 172 -2.49 20.48 31.91
C ARG A 172 -3.34 20.20 33.15
N TYR A 173 -3.19 18.97 33.66
CA TYR A 173 -3.84 18.55 34.91
C TYR A 173 -2.79 18.38 36.01
N ASN A 174 -3.18 18.56 37.26
CA ASN A 174 -2.28 18.36 38.41
C ASN A 174 -1.88 16.88 38.60
N ALA A 175 -2.74 15.95 38.18
CA ALA A 175 -2.42 14.52 38.06
C ALA A 175 -2.68 14.08 36.63
N ASN A 176 -1.67 13.51 35.99
CA ASN A 176 -1.76 12.98 34.63
C ASN A 176 -1.82 11.44 34.72
N GLU A 177 -2.99 10.92 34.98
CA GLU A 177 -3.25 9.49 35.02
C GLU A 177 -4.24 9.15 33.90
N LEU A 178 -3.94 8.12 33.12
CA LEU A 178 -4.80 7.60 32.06
C LEU A 178 -5.12 6.14 32.37
N TYR A 179 -6.40 5.86 32.53
CA TYR A 179 -6.90 4.48 32.62
C TYR A 179 -7.58 4.14 31.31
N VAL A 180 -7.15 3.07 30.67
CA VAL A 180 -7.72 2.59 29.40
C VAL A 180 -8.20 1.17 29.59
N ASP A 181 -9.52 0.99 29.55
CA ASP A 181 -10.14 -0.33 29.53
C ASP A 181 -10.60 -0.64 28.10
N ILE A 182 -10.07 -1.72 27.52
CA ILE A 182 -10.51 -2.21 26.22
C ILE A 182 -11.49 -3.35 26.48
N VAL A 183 -12.77 -3.13 26.16
CA VAL A 183 -13.82 -4.15 26.28
C VAL A 183 -14.25 -4.55 24.87
N GLU A 184 -13.93 -5.77 24.47
CA GLU A 184 -14.37 -6.35 23.21
C GLU A 184 -15.54 -7.30 23.45
N GLN A 185 -16.64 -7.08 22.74
CA GLN A 185 -17.79 -8.00 22.72
C GLN A 185 -17.91 -8.60 21.33
N LEU A 186 -17.68 -9.91 21.23
CA LEU A 186 -17.89 -10.66 20.00
C LEU A 186 -19.23 -11.41 20.07
N SER A 187 -20.16 -11.06 19.19
CA SER A 187 -21.39 -11.82 18.98
C SER A 187 -21.32 -12.48 17.60
N ALA A 188 -21.14 -13.79 17.57
CA ALA A 188 -20.99 -14.53 16.32
C ALA A 188 -21.92 -15.75 16.30
N VAL A 189 -22.55 -15.97 15.15
CA VAL A 189 -23.25 -17.22 14.85
C VAL A 189 -22.31 -18.06 13.99
N VAL A 190 -21.80 -19.15 14.53
CA VAL A 190 -20.91 -20.08 13.81
C VAL A 190 -21.73 -21.22 13.25
N ASP A 191 -21.83 -21.28 11.90
CA ASP A 191 -22.39 -22.45 11.22
C ASP A 191 -21.33 -23.57 11.22
N GLY A 192 -21.58 -24.62 11.97
CA GLY A 192 -20.68 -25.79 12.01
C GLY A 192 -20.70 -26.56 10.68
N PRO A 193 -19.66 -27.31 10.34
CA PRO A 193 -19.66 -28.14 9.14
C PRO A 193 -20.83 -29.11 9.23
N ARG A 194 -21.73 -29.04 8.24
CA ARG A 194 -22.85 -30.01 8.11
C ARG A 194 -22.25 -31.37 7.98
N GLY A 195 -22.30 -32.17 9.07
CA GLY A 195 -21.96 -33.57 9.03
C GLY A 195 -22.80 -34.28 7.95
N ARG A 196 -22.16 -34.95 7.03
CA ARG A 196 -22.84 -35.93 6.18
C ARG A 196 -23.54 -36.89 7.11
N ARG A 197 -24.87 -36.92 7.04
CA ARG A 197 -25.62 -38.07 7.57
C ARG A 197 -25.46 -39.18 6.52
N GLU A 198 -24.82 -40.27 6.90
CA GLU A 198 -24.92 -41.55 6.21
C GLU A 198 -26.33 -42.12 6.35
#